data_3cc310ccbab123cd731069bbf3c1bdb6
#
_entry.id   3cc310ccbab123cd731069bbf3c1bdb6
#
_cell.length_a   1.000
_cell.length_b   1.000
_cell.length_c   1.000
_cell.angle_alpha   90.00
_cell.angle_beta   90.00
_cell.angle_gamma   90.00
#
_symmetry.space_group_name_H-M   'P 1'
#
loop_
_entity.id
_entity.type
_entity.pdbx_description
1 polymer ?
#
loop_
_entity_poly.entity_id
_entity_poly.type
_entity_poly.pdbx_seq_one_letter_code
_entity_poly.pdbx_strand_id
1 'polypeptide(L)'
;DSHHGISDRAKAFFLFGLLVVCTRWQTIAAIVTSFTIGHSLTLILATVGTVSLPGRVVEPAIAASIVVIALENLLRRGAEPRGRWWVTFFFGLVHGFGFATVLRDLGVAESPGGLLVPLAAFNLGVEAGQLLVAALVVPLLQWGRRRGVVTDRFVAVLSVLIGAAG
;
A
#
# COMPACT_ATOMS: atom_id res chain seq x y z
N ASP A 1 3.15 -19.63 9.72
CA ASP A 1 3.28 -19.40 8.27
C ASP A 1 2.06 -18.75 7.60
N SER A 2 0.86 -18.85 8.18
CA SER A 2 -0.35 -18.27 7.57
C SER A 2 -0.46 -16.72 7.71
N HIS A 3 0.07 -16.14 8.75
CA HIS A 3 -0.02 -14.69 8.99
C HIS A 3 0.84 -13.84 8.04
N HIS A 4 1.99 -14.33 7.59
CA HIS A 4 2.85 -13.62 6.64
C HIS A 4 2.19 -13.47 5.27
N GLY A 5 1.53 -14.51 4.78
CA GLY A 5 0.89 -14.49 3.46
C GLY A 5 -0.32 -13.57 3.36
N ILE A 6 -1.03 -13.33 4.45
CA ILE A 6 -2.22 -12.44 4.47
C ILE A 6 -1.78 -10.98 4.38
N SER A 7 -0.75 -10.57 5.13
CA SER A 7 -0.25 -9.20 5.12
C SER A 7 0.28 -8.77 3.74
N ASP A 8 0.98 -9.67 3.03
CA ASP A 8 1.55 -9.34 1.72
C ASP A 8 0.48 -9.26 0.62
N ARG A 9 -0.53 -10.12 0.69
CA ARG A 9 -1.69 -10.06 -0.21
C ARG A 9 -2.49 -8.77 0.00
N ALA A 10 -2.73 -8.40 1.25
CA ALA A 10 -3.44 -7.16 1.58
C ALA A 10 -2.75 -5.92 0.99
N LYS A 11 -1.42 -5.86 1.06
CA LYS A 11 -0.63 -4.75 0.46
C LYS A 11 -0.70 -4.73 -1.06
N ALA A 12 -0.62 -5.92 -1.69
CA ALA A 12 -0.77 -6.02 -3.13
C ALA A 12 -2.15 -5.55 -3.59
N PHE A 13 -3.22 -5.96 -2.91
CA PHE A 13 -4.58 -5.50 -3.18
C PHE A 13 -4.76 -4.01 -2.94
N PHE A 14 -4.18 -3.49 -1.87
CA PHE A 14 -4.19 -2.06 -1.58
C PHE A 14 -3.53 -1.25 -2.71
N LEU A 15 -2.30 -1.62 -3.07
CA LEU A 15 -1.57 -0.96 -4.15
C LEU A 15 -2.31 -1.05 -5.49
N PHE A 16 -2.84 -2.22 -5.83
CA PHE A 16 -3.61 -2.41 -7.05
C PHE A 16 -4.89 -1.56 -7.06
N GLY A 17 -5.62 -1.50 -5.95
CA GLY A 17 -6.78 -0.64 -5.78
C GLY A 17 -6.45 0.85 -5.94
N LEU A 18 -5.28 1.28 -5.49
CA LEU A 18 -4.80 2.65 -5.69
C LEU A 18 -4.49 2.96 -7.17
N LEU A 19 -3.87 2.03 -7.87
CA LEU A 19 -3.37 2.24 -9.23
C LEU A 19 -4.47 2.10 -10.30
N VAL A 20 -5.51 1.30 -10.05
CA VAL A 20 -6.54 0.98 -11.06
C VAL A 20 -7.26 2.21 -11.60
N VAL A 21 -7.33 3.28 -10.82
CA VAL A 21 -7.99 4.55 -11.19
C VAL A 21 -6.99 5.60 -11.68
N CYS A 22 -5.70 5.47 -11.37
CA CYS A 22 -4.69 6.47 -11.71
C CYS A 22 -4.24 6.33 -13.17
N THR A 23 -4.15 7.48 -13.86
CA THR A 23 -3.70 7.56 -15.27
C THR A 23 -2.42 8.35 -15.44
N ARG A 24 -2.09 9.23 -14.49
CA ARG A 24 -0.92 10.11 -14.53
C ARG A 24 0.21 9.60 -13.67
N TRP A 25 1.42 9.50 -14.24
CA TRP A 25 2.61 9.08 -13.50
C TRP A 25 2.96 9.98 -12.31
N GLN A 26 2.69 11.29 -12.43
CA GLN A 26 2.88 12.23 -11.32
C GLN A 26 1.99 11.89 -10.12
N THR A 27 0.72 11.55 -10.37
CA THR A 27 -0.22 11.12 -9.33
C THR A 27 0.24 9.81 -8.71
N ILE A 28 0.71 8.86 -9.51
CA ILE A 28 1.21 7.56 -9.06
C ILE A 28 2.45 7.75 -8.19
N ALA A 29 3.42 8.54 -8.65
CA ALA A 29 4.63 8.84 -7.88
C ALA A 29 4.28 9.51 -6.53
N ALA A 30 3.39 10.50 -6.52
CA ALA A 30 2.96 11.16 -5.29
C ALA A 30 2.28 10.18 -4.32
N ILE A 31 1.44 9.27 -4.82
CA ILE A 31 0.78 8.23 -4.02
C ILE A 31 1.81 7.26 -3.41
N VAL A 32 2.71 6.72 -4.24
CA VAL A 32 3.74 5.76 -3.80
C VAL A 32 4.65 6.42 -2.76
N THR A 33 5.20 7.58 -3.06
CA THR A 33 6.11 8.29 -2.14
C THR A 33 5.42 8.68 -0.83
N SER A 34 4.17 9.17 -0.88
CA SER A 34 3.41 9.51 0.33
C SER A 34 3.17 8.29 1.21
N PHE A 35 2.81 7.16 0.60
CA PHE A 35 2.68 5.89 1.32
C PHE A 35 4.00 5.49 1.96
N THR A 36 5.10 5.51 1.22
CA THR A 36 6.44 5.13 1.72
C THR A 36 6.88 6.03 2.87
N ILE A 37 6.63 7.33 2.81
CA ILE A 37 6.95 8.27 3.90
C ILE A 37 6.16 7.91 5.16
N GLY A 38 4.83 7.76 5.06
CA GLY A 38 3.99 7.37 6.19
C GLY A 38 4.41 6.01 6.77
N HIS A 39 4.61 5.03 5.90
CA HIS A 39 5.06 3.68 6.28
C HIS A 39 6.41 3.70 7.00
N SER A 40 7.40 4.42 6.46
CA SER A 40 8.73 4.54 7.05
C SER A 40 8.69 5.19 8.43
N LEU A 41 7.88 6.24 8.59
CA LEU A 41 7.77 6.95 9.86
C LEU A 41 7.29 6.03 10.98
N THR A 42 6.19 5.32 10.75
CA THR A 42 5.64 4.40 11.77
C THR A 42 6.49 3.15 11.96
N LEU A 43 7.12 2.66 10.90
CA LEU A 43 8.03 1.54 10.98
C LEU A 43 9.23 1.86 11.88
N ILE A 44 9.83 3.05 11.71
CA ILE A 44 10.94 3.54 12.57
C ILE A 44 10.45 3.65 14.02
N LEU A 45 9.34 4.37 14.26
CA LEU A 45 8.83 4.59 15.61
C LEU A 45 8.49 3.28 16.33
N ALA A 46 7.91 2.33 15.62
CA ALA A 46 7.54 1.05 16.19
C ALA A 46 8.74 0.11 16.41
N THR A 47 9.75 0.16 15.53
CA THR A 47 10.96 -0.69 15.68
C THR A 47 11.86 -0.16 16.80
N VAL A 48 11.95 1.15 16.98
CA VAL A 48 12.65 1.77 18.12
C VAL A 48 11.92 1.56 19.46
N GLY A 49 10.67 1.04 19.40
CA GLY A 49 9.88 0.76 20.59
C GLY A 49 9.17 1.97 21.20
N THR A 50 9.17 3.11 20.51
CA THR A 50 8.50 4.34 20.99
C THR A 50 6.98 4.18 20.96
N VAL A 51 6.45 3.49 19.94
CA VAL A 51 5.01 3.21 19.78
C VAL A 51 4.83 1.77 19.36
N SER A 52 3.95 1.04 20.05
CA SER A 52 3.56 -0.31 19.67
C SER A 52 2.05 -0.43 19.65
N LEU A 53 1.53 -0.94 18.54
CA LEU A 53 0.12 -1.28 18.42
C LEU A 53 -0.04 -2.80 18.32
N PRO A 54 -1.02 -3.38 19.03
CA PRO A 54 -1.28 -4.80 18.92
C PRO A 54 -1.80 -5.18 17.54
N GLY A 55 -1.35 -6.33 16.99
CA GLY A 55 -1.74 -6.83 15.67
C GLY A 55 -3.25 -6.88 15.47
N ARG A 56 -4.01 -7.27 16.52
CA ARG A 56 -5.47 -7.28 16.52
C ARG A 56 -6.14 -5.94 16.17
N VAL A 57 -5.42 -4.81 16.25
CA VAL A 57 -5.90 -3.48 15.85
C VAL A 57 -5.36 -3.13 14.48
N VAL A 58 -4.10 -3.45 14.23
CA VAL A 58 -3.41 -3.09 12.99
C VAL A 58 -3.94 -3.88 11.79
N GLU A 59 -4.14 -5.19 11.95
CA GLU A 59 -4.62 -6.05 10.86
C GLU A 59 -6.02 -5.64 10.34
N PRO A 60 -7.03 -5.42 11.20
CA PRO A 60 -8.32 -4.89 10.73
C PRO A 60 -8.22 -3.49 10.13
N ALA A 61 -7.31 -2.64 10.62
CA ALA A 61 -7.13 -1.30 10.07
C ALA A 61 -6.51 -1.34 8.67
N ILE A 62 -5.58 -2.29 8.41
CA ILE A 62 -5.05 -2.56 7.07
C ILE A 62 -6.16 -3.05 6.16
N ALA A 63 -6.96 -4.02 6.58
CA ALA A 63 -8.10 -4.51 5.81
C ALA A 63 -9.12 -3.39 5.51
N ALA A 64 -9.45 -2.58 6.51
CA ALA A 64 -10.34 -1.42 6.34
C ALA A 64 -9.80 -0.42 5.31
N SER A 65 -8.47 -0.20 5.23
CA SER A 65 -7.88 0.69 4.24
C SER A 65 -8.14 0.23 2.80
N ILE A 66 -8.15 -1.08 2.56
CA ILE A 66 -8.46 -1.67 1.26
C ILE A 66 -9.93 -1.41 0.90
N VAL A 67 -10.83 -1.63 1.85
CA VAL A 67 -12.27 -1.37 1.67
C VAL A 67 -12.53 0.10 1.38
N VAL A 68 -11.88 1.01 2.10
CA VAL A 68 -12.01 2.47 1.87
C VAL A 68 -11.56 2.86 0.47
N ILE A 69 -10.41 2.34 -0.01
CA ILE A 69 -9.93 2.59 -1.37
C ILE A 69 -10.88 2.01 -2.42
N ALA A 70 -11.40 0.80 -2.20
CA ALA A 70 -12.37 0.19 -3.09
C ALA A 70 -13.66 1.04 -3.18
N LEU A 71 -14.16 1.49 -2.04
CA LEU A 71 -15.34 2.35 -1.96
C LEU A 71 -15.09 3.71 -2.63
N GLU A 72 -13.94 4.34 -2.39
CA GLU A 72 -13.55 5.58 -3.06
C GLU A 72 -13.53 5.43 -4.58
N ASN A 73 -12.98 4.32 -5.10
CA ASN A 73 -12.97 4.02 -6.53
C ASN A 73 -14.38 3.89 -7.11
N LEU A 74 -15.30 3.24 -6.38
CA LEU A 74 -16.71 3.09 -6.78
C LEU A 74 -17.43 4.44 -6.81
N LEU A 75 -17.25 5.27 -5.79
CA LEU A 75 -17.92 6.55 -5.66
C LEU A 75 -17.43 7.57 -6.69
N ARG A 76 -16.14 7.55 -7.01
CA ARG A 76 -15.51 8.50 -7.96
C ARG A 76 -15.71 8.14 -9.43
N ARG A 77 -16.25 6.97 -9.76
CA ARG A 77 -16.58 6.52 -11.12
C ARG A 77 -15.48 6.79 -12.16
N GLY A 78 -14.24 6.46 -11.82
CA GLY A 78 -13.10 6.57 -12.73
C GLY A 78 -12.47 7.96 -12.86
N ALA A 79 -12.94 8.99 -12.14
CA ALA A 79 -12.27 10.28 -12.10
C ALA A 79 -10.93 10.21 -11.36
N GLU A 80 -9.90 10.88 -11.87
CA GLU A 80 -8.59 10.93 -11.19
C GLU A 80 -8.74 11.54 -9.78
N PRO A 81 -8.29 10.84 -8.74
CA PRO A 81 -8.48 11.28 -7.36
C PRO A 81 -7.52 12.40 -7.01
N ARG A 82 -8.06 13.63 -6.87
CA ARG A 82 -7.30 14.75 -6.33
C ARG A 82 -7.10 14.58 -4.82
N GLY A 83 -5.87 14.78 -4.34
CA GLY A 83 -5.57 14.69 -2.91
C GLY A 83 -5.47 13.27 -2.35
N ARG A 84 -5.48 12.23 -3.19
CA ARG A 84 -5.36 10.83 -2.76
C ARG A 84 -4.06 10.55 -2.00
N TRP A 85 -3.02 11.31 -2.25
CA TRP A 85 -1.74 11.20 -1.56
C TRP A 85 -1.85 11.41 -0.03
N TRP A 86 -2.79 12.25 0.44
CA TRP A 86 -3.07 12.37 1.87
C TRP A 86 -3.64 11.09 2.46
N VAL A 87 -4.62 10.51 1.78
CA VAL A 87 -5.25 9.26 2.20
C VAL A 87 -4.21 8.13 2.22
N THR A 88 -3.36 8.07 1.20
CA THR A 88 -2.28 7.08 1.14
C THR A 88 -1.19 7.30 2.17
N PHE A 89 -0.88 8.54 2.54
CA PHE A 89 0.02 8.84 3.65
C PHE A 89 -0.51 8.24 4.97
N PHE A 90 -1.79 8.52 5.31
CA PHE A 90 -2.39 7.97 6.52
C PHE A 90 -2.46 6.44 6.51
N PHE A 91 -2.76 5.85 5.37
CA PHE A 91 -2.73 4.39 5.26
C PHE A 91 -1.30 3.84 5.34
N GLY A 92 -0.32 4.55 4.81
CA GLY A 92 1.09 4.25 5.02
C GLY A 92 1.45 4.16 6.51
N LEU A 93 0.99 5.12 7.33
CA LEU A 93 1.18 5.08 8.78
C LEU A 93 0.64 3.79 9.40
N VAL A 94 -0.56 3.37 9.01
CA VAL A 94 -1.18 2.13 9.53
C VAL A 94 -0.39 0.90 9.09
N HIS A 95 -0.02 0.83 7.81
CA HIS A 95 0.71 -0.30 7.24
C HIS A 95 2.12 -0.46 7.82
N GLY A 96 2.77 0.64 8.24
CA GLY A 96 4.08 0.59 8.88
C GLY A 96 4.10 -0.16 10.21
N PHE A 97 3.03 -0.06 11.00
CA PHE A 97 2.89 -0.84 12.22
C PHE A 97 2.81 -2.34 11.97
N GLY A 98 2.18 -2.77 10.86
CA GLY A 98 2.06 -4.18 10.50
C GLY A 98 3.40 -4.87 10.22
N PHE A 99 4.41 -4.13 9.76
CA PHE A 99 5.76 -4.69 9.51
C PHE A 99 6.70 -4.62 10.71
N ALA A 100 6.44 -3.74 11.66
CA ALA A 100 7.34 -3.54 12.79
C ALA A 100 7.48 -4.80 13.65
N THR A 101 6.43 -5.61 13.75
CA THR A 101 6.47 -6.90 14.45
C THR A 101 7.42 -7.87 13.74
N VAL A 102 7.30 -7.99 12.44
CA VAL A 102 8.15 -8.87 11.62
C VAL A 102 9.63 -8.47 11.72
N LEU A 103 9.93 -7.18 11.65
CA LEU A 103 11.31 -6.69 11.76
C LEU A 103 11.90 -6.92 13.16
N ARG A 104 11.09 -6.82 14.21
CA ARG A 104 11.51 -7.16 15.58
C ARG A 104 11.80 -8.65 15.72
N ASP A 105 10.91 -9.49 15.20
CA ASP A 105 11.06 -10.95 15.26
C ASP A 105 12.32 -11.43 14.49
N LEU A 106 12.70 -10.70 13.45
CA LEU A 106 13.94 -10.95 12.69
C LEU A 106 15.20 -10.41 13.37
N GLY A 107 15.10 -9.79 14.54
CA GLY A 107 16.24 -9.25 15.27
C GLY A 107 16.96 -8.10 14.56
N VAL A 108 16.26 -7.36 13.69
CA VAL A 108 16.86 -6.30 12.87
C VAL A 108 17.46 -5.18 13.72
N ALA A 109 16.89 -4.93 14.91
CA ALA A 109 17.40 -3.94 15.85
C ALA A 109 18.78 -4.30 16.44
N GLU A 110 19.11 -5.59 16.46
CA GLU A 110 20.36 -6.14 17.04
C GLU A 110 21.45 -6.33 15.97
N SER A 111 21.20 -5.94 14.73
CA SER A 111 22.16 -6.11 13.64
C SER A 111 23.43 -5.25 13.84
N PRO A 112 24.63 -5.74 13.45
CA PRO A 112 25.90 -5.02 13.65
C PRO A 112 25.98 -3.63 13.00
N GLY A 113 25.15 -3.34 12.01
CA GLY A 113 25.03 -2.03 11.34
C GLY A 113 24.02 -1.09 11.96
N GLY A 114 23.42 -1.47 13.10
CA GLY A 114 22.30 -0.74 13.69
C GLY A 114 21.01 -0.82 12.85
N LEU A 115 19.99 -0.12 13.29
CA LEU A 115 18.65 -0.15 12.72
C LEU A 115 18.55 0.60 11.38
N LEU A 116 19.35 1.63 11.15
CA LEU A 116 19.18 2.53 10.01
C LEU A 116 19.39 1.86 8.65
N VAL A 117 20.41 1.03 8.49
CA VAL A 117 20.73 0.38 7.21
C VAL A 117 19.65 -0.61 6.81
N PRO A 118 19.24 -1.57 7.66
CA PRO A 118 18.15 -2.48 7.33
C PRO A 118 16.82 -1.76 7.04
N LEU A 119 16.48 -0.73 7.83
CA LEU A 119 15.26 0.04 7.60
C LEU A 119 15.27 0.79 6.28
N ALA A 120 16.38 1.47 5.97
CA ALA A 120 16.55 2.19 4.71
C ALA A 120 16.47 1.23 3.52
N ALA A 121 17.16 0.09 3.59
CA ALA A 121 17.13 -0.94 2.55
C ALA A 121 15.71 -1.51 2.36
N PHE A 122 15.01 -1.78 3.46
CA PHE A 122 13.64 -2.27 3.42
C PHE A 122 12.69 -1.24 2.77
N ASN A 123 12.72 0.02 3.21
CA ASN A 123 11.86 1.07 2.65
C ASN A 123 12.16 1.35 1.18
N LEU A 124 13.44 1.36 0.79
CA LEU A 124 13.83 1.50 -0.60
C LEU A 124 13.34 0.31 -1.44
N GLY A 125 13.42 -0.91 -0.89
CA GLY A 125 12.87 -2.11 -1.52
C GLY A 125 11.35 -2.04 -1.70
N VAL A 126 10.62 -1.57 -0.71
CA VAL A 126 9.16 -1.36 -0.79
C VAL A 126 8.83 -0.35 -1.88
N GLU A 127 9.50 0.81 -1.92
CA GLU A 127 9.26 1.85 -2.92
C GLU A 127 9.62 1.35 -4.34
N ALA A 128 10.76 0.72 -4.50
CA ALA A 128 11.17 0.14 -5.78
C ALA A 128 10.19 -0.93 -6.27
N GLY A 129 9.73 -1.80 -5.36
CA GLY A 129 8.71 -2.82 -5.67
C GLY A 129 7.38 -2.20 -6.09
N GLN A 130 6.92 -1.17 -5.40
CA GLN A 130 5.69 -0.44 -5.75
C GLN A 130 5.80 0.25 -7.11
N LEU A 131 6.92 0.90 -7.39
CA LEU A 131 7.16 1.55 -8.69
C LEU A 131 7.28 0.52 -9.82
N LEU A 132 7.90 -0.63 -9.57
CA LEU A 132 7.97 -1.73 -10.55
C LEU A 132 6.58 -2.27 -10.87
N VAL A 133 5.76 -2.54 -9.86
CA VAL A 133 4.37 -2.96 -10.06
C VAL A 133 3.58 -1.91 -10.82
N ALA A 134 3.73 -0.63 -10.47
CA ALA A 134 3.10 0.48 -11.17
C ALA A 134 3.54 0.55 -12.64
N ALA A 135 4.84 0.38 -12.91
CA ALA A 135 5.41 0.39 -14.26
C ALA A 135 4.87 -0.74 -15.15
N LEU A 136 4.48 -1.86 -14.56
CA LEU A 136 3.87 -2.98 -15.30
C LEU A 136 2.35 -2.81 -15.44
N VAL A 137 1.68 -2.48 -14.35
CA VAL A 137 0.21 -2.47 -14.28
C VAL A 137 -0.38 -1.26 -15.00
N VAL A 138 0.20 -0.07 -14.83
CA VAL A 138 -0.38 1.17 -15.39
C VAL A 138 -0.42 1.18 -16.93
N PRO A 139 0.65 0.82 -17.65
CA PRO A 139 0.59 0.72 -19.12
C PRO A 139 -0.44 -0.32 -19.59
N LEU A 140 -0.54 -1.45 -18.88
CA LEU A 140 -1.53 -2.50 -19.20
C LEU A 140 -2.96 -2.00 -19.02
N LEU A 141 -3.25 -1.27 -17.94
CA LEU A 141 -4.55 -0.66 -17.72
C LEU A 141 -4.86 0.42 -18.75
N GLN A 142 -3.88 1.26 -19.10
CA GLN A 142 -4.04 2.29 -20.14
C GLN A 142 -4.31 1.67 -21.52
N TRP A 143 -3.58 0.61 -21.86
CA TRP A 143 -3.82 -0.15 -23.08
C TRP A 143 -5.21 -0.77 -23.09
N GLY A 144 -5.62 -1.41 -22.00
CA GLY A 144 -6.97 -2.00 -21.85
C GLY A 144 -8.08 -0.96 -21.95
N ARG A 145 -7.89 0.25 -21.40
CA ARG A 145 -8.83 1.38 -21.56
C ARG A 145 -8.95 1.83 -23.02
N ARG A 146 -7.81 1.96 -23.71
CA ARG A 146 -7.79 2.32 -25.16
C ARG A 146 -8.50 1.28 -26.02
N ARG A 147 -8.49 0.01 -25.61
CA ARG A 147 -9.17 -1.11 -26.28
C ARG A 147 -10.62 -1.29 -25.83
N GLY A 148 -11.11 -0.49 -24.89
CA GLY A 148 -12.46 -0.61 -24.34
C GLY A 148 -12.68 -1.82 -23.43
N VAL A 149 -11.62 -2.56 -23.07
CA VAL A 149 -11.68 -3.71 -22.17
C VAL A 149 -11.81 -3.26 -20.73
N VAL A 150 -11.04 -2.25 -20.34
CA VAL A 150 -11.07 -1.65 -18.99
C VAL A 150 -12.08 -0.50 -19.00
N THR A 151 -13.32 -0.83 -18.68
CA THR A 151 -14.44 0.12 -18.54
C THR A 151 -14.67 0.51 -17.09
N ASP A 152 -15.47 1.55 -16.83
CA ASP A 152 -15.85 1.93 -15.46
C ASP A 152 -16.55 0.78 -14.71
N ARG A 153 -17.31 -0.05 -15.44
CA ARG A 153 -17.92 -1.26 -14.87
C ARG A 153 -16.86 -2.28 -14.45
N PHE A 154 -15.84 -2.48 -15.28
CA PHE A 154 -14.73 -3.38 -14.94
C PHE A 154 -14.00 -2.89 -13.69
N VAL A 155 -13.70 -1.59 -13.59
CA VAL A 155 -13.08 -0.98 -12.41
C VAL A 155 -13.98 -1.14 -11.18
N ALA A 156 -15.28 -0.95 -11.32
CA ALA A 156 -16.24 -1.12 -10.23
C ALA A 156 -16.27 -2.57 -9.72
N VAL A 157 -16.39 -3.56 -10.60
CA VAL A 157 -16.38 -4.98 -10.24
C VAL A 157 -15.08 -5.35 -9.55
N LEU A 158 -13.96 -4.93 -10.11
CA LEU A 158 -12.65 -5.20 -9.54
C LEU A 158 -12.48 -4.57 -8.14
N SER A 159 -12.98 -3.33 -7.96
CA SER A 159 -12.95 -2.64 -6.66
C SER A 159 -13.80 -3.37 -5.61
N VAL A 160 -14.96 -3.90 -5.99
CA VAL A 160 -15.79 -4.73 -5.10
C VAL A 160 -15.04 -6.02 -4.71
N LEU A 161 -14.42 -6.69 -5.66
CA LEU A 161 -13.65 -7.92 -5.39
C LEU A 161 -12.46 -7.66 -4.46
N ILE A 162 -11.73 -6.56 -4.69
CA ILE A 162 -10.62 -6.14 -3.82
C ILE A 162 -11.11 -5.82 -2.41
N GLY A 163 -12.21 -5.06 -2.30
CA GLY A 163 -12.80 -4.72 -1.00
C GLY A 163 -13.35 -5.92 -0.25
N ALA A 164 -13.84 -6.95 -0.95
CA ALA A 164 -14.32 -8.18 -0.34
C ALA A 164 -13.18 -9.14 0.08
N ALA A 165 -11.99 -8.97 -0.48
CA ALA A 165 -10.81 -9.78 -0.17
C ALA A 165 -9.95 -9.18 0.97
N GLY A 166 -10.15 -7.88 1.31
CA GLY A 166 -9.50 -7.18 2.44
C GLY A 166 -10.31 -7.25 3.70
#